data_688e661be2bba9589810bbee5687fa03
#
_entry.id   688e661be2bba9589810bbee5687fa03
#
_cell.length_a   1.000
_cell.length_b   1.000
_cell.length_c   1.000
_cell.angle_alpha   90.00
_cell.angle_beta   90.00
_cell.angle_gamma   90.00
#
_symmetry.space_group_name_H-M   'P 1'
#
loop_
_entity.id
_entity.type
_entity.pdbx_description
1 polymer ?
#
loop_
_entity_poly.entity_id
_entity_poly.type
_entity_poly.pdbx_seq_one_letter_code
_entity_poly.pdbx_strand_id
1 'polypeptide(L)'
;MTELLNLNLYHFLMVLLRVGSALSLMPGFMTSYVNTQVKLSVALAICIVMMPVIAPHLPPQPGDVLTMFSYILSEITIGVFLGVIMQILYTSLALAGNLAGQAVGFSNAQIFDPTFQTQTIVLETFLNIVALTVIFLTDLHHLMLSAVVDSYHLFPVGSTLPWGDFAKDVSQTLNDSFVMGFKIGSPFIAFTIVFYVGMGLVSRLMPQLNIFFLSLPLQIYLGLGLLFLTSPMMIVWFARYYENGLRQFLH
;
A
#
# COMPACT_ATOMS: atom_id res chain seq x y z
N MET A 1 -30.77 -15.12 27.74
CA MET A 1 -30.91 -14.11 26.67
C MET A 1 -29.87 -12.97 26.83
N THR A 2 -29.71 -12.41 28.02
CA THR A 2 -28.67 -11.37 28.30
C THR A 2 -27.23 -11.87 28.11
N GLU A 3 -26.90 -13.11 28.52
CA GLU A 3 -25.57 -13.69 28.32
C GLU A 3 -25.24 -13.94 26.85
N LEU A 4 -26.20 -14.42 26.05
CA LEU A 4 -26.01 -14.61 24.59
C LEU A 4 -25.84 -13.26 23.86
N LEU A 5 -26.54 -12.21 24.29
CA LEU A 5 -26.37 -10.85 23.78
C LEU A 5 -25.02 -10.26 24.16
N ASN A 6 -24.54 -10.47 25.37
CA ASN A 6 -23.24 -10.01 25.84
C ASN A 6 -22.08 -10.73 25.12
N LEU A 7 -22.17 -12.03 24.92
CA LEU A 7 -21.19 -12.82 24.14
C LEU A 7 -21.13 -12.34 22.70
N ASN A 8 -22.27 -12.08 22.05
CA ASN A 8 -22.31 -11.58 20.68
C ASN A 8 -21.73 -10.16 20.59
N LEU A 9 -21.99 -9.30 21.55
CA LEU A 9 -21.43 -7.95 21.58
C LEU A 9 -19.92 -7.95 21.79
N TYR A 10 -19.43 -8.78 22.72
CA TYR A 10 -17.99 -8.94 22.95
C TYR A 10 -17.25 -9.48 21.71
N HIS A 11 -17.78 -10.54 21.10
CA HIS A 11 -17.19 -11.10 19.89
C HIS A 11 -17.20 -10.08 18.74
N PHE A 12 -18.30 -9.36 18.56
CA PHE A 12 -18.39 -8.30 17.56
C PHE A 12 -17.35 -7.20 17.80
N LEU A 13 -17.15 -6.79 19.06
CA LEU A 13 -16.14 -5.80 19.40
C LEU A 13 -14.73 -6.29 19.06
N MET A 14 -14.38 -7.55 19.39
CA MET A 14 -13.08 -8.10 19.07
C MET A 14 -12.82 -8.16 17.56
N VAL A 15 -13.80 -8.62 16.77
CA VAL A 15 -13.73 -8.61 15.30
C VAL A 15 -13.58 -7.19 14.77
N LEU A 16 -14.36 -6.24 15.29
CA LEU A 16 -14.29 -4.84 14.88
C LEU A 16 -12.90 -4.23 15.14
N LEU A 17 -12.26 -4.56 16.25
CA LEU A 17 -10.94 -4.05 16.60
C LEU A 17 -9.86 -4.52 15.61
N ARG A 18 -9.79 -5.82 15.30
CA ARG A 18 -8.78 -6.34 14.36
C ARG A 18 -9.10 -5.97 12.92
N VAL A 19 -10.31 -6.26 12.45
CA VAL A 19 -10.72 -5.97 11.08
C VAL A 19 -10.77 -4.47 10.83
N GLY A 20 -11.31 -3.69 11.77
CA GLY A 20 -11.40 -2.23 11.64
C GLY A 20 -10.03 -1.55 11.62
N SER A 21 -9.08 -1.96 12.47
CA SER A 21 -7.72 -1.43 12.46
C SER A 21 -6.95 -1.84 11.19
N ALA A 22 -7.10 -3.07 10.69
CA ALA A 22 -6.53 -3.50 9.43
C ALA A 22 -7.11 -2.69 8.25
N LEU A 23 -8.43 -2.59 8.15
CA LEU A 23 -9.12 -1.82 7.10
C LEU A 23 -8.71 -0.35 7.09
N SER A 24 -8.49 0.26 8.26
CA SER A 24 -8.10 1.68 8.34
C SER A 24 -6.78 2.00 7.63
N LEU A 25 -5.88 1.01 7.54
CA LEU A 25 -4.56 1.11 6.91
C LEU A 25 -4.49 0.46 5.52
N MET A 26 -5.53 -0.29 5.12
CA MET A 26 -5.57 -0.94 3.80
C MET A 26 -5.55 0.08 2.66
N PRO A 27 -4.82 -0.22 1.56
CA PRO A 27 -4.93 0.54 0.32
C PRO A 27 -6.39 0.69 -0.13
N GLY A 28 -6.78 1.92 -0.48
CA GLY A 28 -8.17 2.25 -0.83
C GLY A 28 -8.98 2.82 0.32
N PHE A 29 -8.82 2.34 1.54
CA PHE A 29 -9.49 2.89 2.72
C PHE A 29 -8.75 4.08 3.33
N MET A 30 -7.42 4.09 3.27
CA MET A 30 -6.59 5.19 3.79
C MET A 30 -6.71 6.48 2.97
N THR A 31 -7.23 6.42 1.74
CA THR A 31 -7.31 7.58 0.85
C THR A 31 -8.30 8.63 1.33
N SER A 32 -7.98 9.92 1.13
CA SER A 32 -8.87 11.05 1.47
C SER A 32 -10.09 11.18 0.56
N TYR A 33 -10.15 10.41 -0.53
CA TYR A 33 -11.25 10.46 -1.52
C TYR A 33 -12.58 9.94 -0.99
N VAL A 34 -12.56 9.08 0.04
CA VAL A 34 -13.76 8.49 0.63
C VAL A 34 -14.06 9.14 1.97
N ASN A 35 -15.30 9.57 2.15
CA ASN A 35 -15.76 10.16 3.42
C ASN A 35 -15.59 9.15 4.58
N THR A 36 -15.14 9.64 5.74
CA THR A 36 -14.91 8.84 6.95
C THR A 36 -16.16 8.07 7.39
N GLN A 37 -17.35 8.64 7.22
CA GLN A 37 -18.62 7.96 7.54
C GLN A 37 -18.87 6.74 6.65
N VAL A 38 -18.56 6.85 5.35
CA VAL A 38 -18.67 5.72 4.41
C VAL A 38 -17.66 4.63 4.76
N LYS A 39 -16.42 5.00 5.06
CA LYS A 39 -15.39 4.04 5.52
C LYS A 39 -15.84 3.26 6.74
N LEU A 40 -16.38 3.97 7.75
CA LEU A 40 -16.88 3.35 8.97
C LEU A 40 -18.06 2.40 8.67
N SER A 41 -19.00 2.85 7.84
CA SER A 41 -20.15 2.02 7.47
C SER A 41 -19.73 0.75 6.73
N VAL A 42 -18.79 0.85 5.81
CA VAL A 42 -18.23 -0.31 5.08
C VAL A 42 -17.47 -1.23 6.04
N ALA A 43 -16.65 -0.69 6.93
CA ALA A 43 -15.94 -1.48 7.93
C ALA A 43 -16.90 -2.26 8.84
N LEU A 44 -17.96 -1.60 9.32
CA LEU A 44 -19.02 -2.26 10.12
C LEU A 44 -19.74 -3.35 9.33
N ALA A 45 -20.08 -3.10 8.06
CA ALA A 45 -20.73 -4.09 7.21
C ALA A 45 -19.83 -5.33 6.99
N ILE A 46 -18.54 -5.12 6.71
CA ILE A 46 -17.54 -6.20 6.57
C ILE A 46 -17.42 -6.98 7.87
N CYS A 47 -17.34 -6.31 9.03
CA CYS A 47 -17.27 -6.99 10.33
C CYS A 47 -18.51 -7.85 10.61
N ILE A 48 -19.71 -7.38 10.26
CA ILE A 48 -20.95 -8.15 10.41
C ILE A 48 -20.92 -9.41 9.54
N VAL A 49 -20.48 -9.29 8.29
CA VAL A 49 -20.37 -10.43 7.35
C VAL A 49 -19.30 -11.43 7.80
N MET A 50 -18.18 -10.96 8.33
CA MET A 50 -17.07 -11.82 8.79
C MET A 50 -17.32 -12.46 10.15
N MET A 51 -18.18 -11.86 10.99
CA MET A 51 -18.44 -12.31 12.34
C MET A 51 -18.79 -13.81 12.45
N PRO A 52 -19.71 -14.41 11.66
CA PRO A 52 -20.05 -15.83 11.77
C PRO A 52 -18.88 -16.75 11.44
N VAL A 53 -17.93 -16.32 10.64
CA VAL A 53 -16.73 -17.11 10.27
C VAL A 53 -15.69 -17.05 11.39
N ILE A 54 -15.53 -15.89 12.01
CA ILE A 54 -14.48 -15.63 13.03
C ILE A 54 -14.93 -16.00 14.43
N ALA A 55 -16.20 -15.84 14.77
CA ALA A 55 -16.74 -16.06 16.12
C ALA A 55 -16.37 -17.42 16.77
N PRO A 56 -16.31 -18.55 16.03
CA PRO A 56 -15.89 -19.84 16.61
C PRO A 56 -14.45 -19.87 17.12
N HIS A 57 -13.59 -18.94 16.64
CA HIS A 57 -12.16 -18.88 17.00
C HIS A 57 -11.88 -17.90 18.16
N LEU A 58 -12.91 -17.23 18.66
CA LEU A 58 -12.78 -16.25 19.73
C LEU A 58 -12.96 -16.90 21.10
N PRO A 59 -12.12 -16.56 22.10
CA PRO A 59 -12.29 -17.04 23.46
C PRO A 59 -13.53 -16.40 24.11
N PRO A 60 -14.07 -17.05 25.16
CA PRO A 60 -15.13 -16.46 25.95
C PRO A 60 -14.67 -15.16 26.62
N GLN A 61 -15.62 -14.30 26.96
CA GLN A 61 -15.32 -13.03 27.61
C GLN A 61 -14.55 -13.24 28.91
N PRO A 62 -13.36 -12.63 29.08
CA PRO A 62 -12.60 -12.73 30.31
C PRO A 62 -13.32 -12.01 31.47
N GLY A 63 -13.27 -12.57 32.66
CA GLY A 63 -13.85 -11.99 33.86
C GLY A 63 -13.02 -10.84 34.46
N ASP A 64 -11.75 -10.73 34.07
CA ASP A 64 -10.82 -9.71 34.53
C ASP A 64 -10.64 -8.57 33.53
N VAL A 65 -10.73 -7.34 34.04
CA VAL A 65 -10.62 -6.12 33.22
C VAL A 65 -9.23 -5.99 32.58
N LEU A 66 -8.17 -6.39 33.28
CA LEU A 66 -6.79 -6.30 32.77
C LEU A 66 -6.58 -7.24 31.59
N THR A 67 -7.10 -8.46 31.69
CA THR A 67 -7.06 -9.46 30.60
C THR A 67 -7.86 -8.98 29.39
N MET A 68 -9.04 -8.39 29.60
CA MET A 68 -9.84 -7.81 28.53
C MET A 68 -9.09 -6.68 27.81
N PHE A 69 -8.44 -5.80 28.56
CA PHE A 69 -7.64 -4.71 27.98
C PHE A 69 -6.46 -5.25 27.15
N SER A 70 -5.79 -6.30 27.64
CA SER A 70 -4.69 -6.93 26.87
C SER A 70 -5.20 -7.55 25.56
N TYR A 71 -6.39 -8.15 25.53
CA TYR A 71 -7.00 -8.68 24.30
C TYR A 71 -7.32 -7.56 23.30
N ILE A 72 -7.92 -6.47 23.77
CA ILE A 72 -8.20 -5.29 22.94
C ILE A 72 -6.91 -4.77 22.29
N LEU A 73 -5.86 -4.61 23.07
CA LEU A 73 -4.59 -4.10 22.58
C LEU A 73 -3.94 -5.05 21.57
N SER A 74 -4.00 -6.37 21.83
CA SER A 74 -3.47 -7.37 20.90
C SER A 74 -4.23 -7.38 19.57
N GLU A 75 -5.57 -7.28 19.57
CA GLU A 75 -6.39 -7.26 18.36
C GLU A 75 -6.07 -6.04 17.48
N ILE A 76 -5.98 -4.87 18.11
CA ILE A 76 -5.59 -3.64 17.40
C ILE A 76 -4.19 -3.76 16.80
N THR A 77 -3.24 -4.31 17.57
CA THR A 77 -1.84 -4.45 17.14
C THR A 77 -1.72 -5.39 15.93
N ILE A 78 -2.40 -6.53 15.95
CA ILE A 78 -2.38 -7.50 14.84
C ILE A 78 -3.05 -6.88 13.61
N GLY A 79 -4.18 -6.19 13.78
CA GLY A 79 -4.85 -5.51 12.66
C GLY A 79 -3.98 -4.41 12.04
N VAL A 80 -3.32 -3.58 12.87
CA VAL A 80 -2.36 -2.56 12.42
C VAL A 80 -1.19 -3.22 11.70
N PHE A 81 -0.61 -4.30 12.23
CA PHE A 81 0.48 -5.03 11.60
C PHE A 81 0.11 -5.50 10.18
N LEU A 82 -1.04 -6.14 10.01
CA LEU A 82 -1.51 -6.60 8.70
C LEU A 82 -1.76 -5.43 7.74
N GLY A 83 -2.41 -4.38 8.23
CA GLY A 83 -2.67 -3.18 7.43
C GLY A 83 -1.38 -2.49 6.97
N VAL A 84 -0.36 -2.40 7.85
CA VAL A 84 0.97 -1.86 7.53
C VAL A 84 1.68 -2.70 6.46
N ILE A 85 1.66 -4.03 6.57
CA ILE A 85 2.22 -4.92 5.54
C ILE A 85 1.57 -4.66 4.18
N MET A 86 0.23 -4.61 4.13
CA MET A 86 -0.52 -4.34 2.89
C MET A 86 -0.17 -2.98 2.29
N GLN A 87 0.00 -1.97 3.15
CA GLN A 87 0.38 -0.63 2.74
C GLN A 87 1.82 -0.57 2.21
N ILE A 88 2.76 -1.28 2.84
CA ILE A 88 4.16 -1.37 2.38
C ILE A 88 4.23 -2.02 1.00
N LEU A 89 3.53 -3.13 0.79
CA LEU A 89 3.45 -3.80 -0.52
C LEU A 89 2.92 -2.85 -1.61
N TYR A 90 1.88 -2.08 -1.28
CA TYR A 90 1.28 -1.09 -2.18
C TYR A 90 2.26 0.03 -2.58
N THR A 91 3.10 0.50 -1.66
CA THR A 91 4.04 1.61 -1.93
C THR A 91 5.14 1.25 -2.93
N SER A 92 5.33 -0.02 -3.27
CA SER A 92 6.31 -0.43 -4.29
C SER A 92 6.06 0.23 -5.66
N LEU A 93 4.80 0.34 -6.09
CA LEU A 93 4.46 1.01 -7.35
C LEU A 93 4.52 2.54 -7.23
N ALA A 94 4.24 3.09 -6.04
CA ALA A 94 4.41 4.51 -5.76
C ALA A 94 5.88 4.93 -5.92
N LEU A 95 6.81 4.14 -5.40
CA LEU A 95 8.25 4.38 -5.56
C LEU A 95 8.66 4.35 -7.03
N ALA A 96 8.18 3.37 -7.80
CA ALA A 96 8.42 3.31 -9.24
C ALA A 96 7.84 4.56 -9.96
N GLY A 97 6.66 5.03 -9.54
CA GLY A 97 6.04 6.26 -10.04
C GLY A 97 6.86 7.51 -9.73
N ASN A 98 7.45 7.57 -8.56
CA ASN A 98 8.34 8.66 -8.17
C ASN A 98 9.59 8.69 -9.06
N LEU A 99 10.26 7.55 -9.25
CA LEU A 99 11.42 7.41 -10.13
C LEU A 99 11.08 7.77 -11.58
N ALA A 100 9.93 7.30 -12.08
CA ALA A 100 9.46 7.63 -13.41
C ALA A 100 9.15 9.13 -13.56
N GLY A 101 8.51 9.76 -12.57
CA GLY A 101 8.20 11.18 -12.57
C GLY A 101 9.43 12.08 -12.58
N GLN A 102 10.46 11.69 -11.85
CA GLN A 102 11.76 12.37 -11.88
C GLN A 102 12.43 12.21 -13.25
N ALA A 103 12.41 11.00 -13.81
CA ALA A 103 12.98 10.70 -15.12
C ALA A 103 12.28 11.46 -16.27
N VAL A 104 10.96 11.58 -16.20
CA VAL A 104 10.15 12.34 -17.17
C VAL A 104 10.35 13.85 -17.04
N GLY A 105 10.91 14.32 -15.91
CA GLY A 105 11.20 15.73 -15.68
C GLY A 105 10.03 16.53 -15.09
N PHE A 106 8.98 15.87 -14.59
CA PHE A 106 7.86 16.58 -13.92
C PHE A 106 8.29 17.28 -12.62
N SER A 107 9.36 16.84 -11.97
CA SER A 107 9.96 17.54 -10.82
C SER A 107 10.48 18.93 -11.19
N ASN A 108 10.87 19.16 -12.46
CA ASN A 108 11.32 20.48 -12.91
C ASN A 108 10.17 21.48 -13.02
N ALA A 109 8.93 21.01 -13.24
CA ALA A 109 7.76 21.90 -13.30
C ALA A 109 7.48 22.57 -11.94
N GLN A 110 7.84 21.94 -10.83
CA GLN A 110 7.70 22.50 -9.47
C GLN A 110 8.65 23.69 -9.21
N ILE A 111 9.76 23.77 -9.94
CA ILE A 111 10.71 24.89 -9.84
C ILE A 111 10.10 26.15 -10.43
N PHE A 112 9.21 26.04 -11.44
CA PHE A 112 8.61 27.16 -12.12
C PHE A 112 7.32 27.67 -11.46
N ASP A 113 6.63 26.85 -10.69
CA ASP A 113 5.40 27.26 -10.01
C ASP A 113 5.39 26.76 -8.54
N PRO A 114 5.92 27.58 -7.62
CA PRO A 114 5.94 27.24 -6.19
C PRO A 114 4.53 27.22 -5.55
N THR A 115 3.48 27.60 -6.27
CA THR A 115 2.10 27.54 -5.78
C THR A 115 1.56 26.12 -5.76
N PHE A 116 2.17 25.19 -6.50
CA PHE A 116 1.93 23.76 -6.36
C PHE A 116 2.51 23.25 -5.04
N GLN A 117 1.80 23.50 -3.94
CA GLN A 117 2.19 23.06 -2.58
C GLN A 117 2.20 21.55 -2.37
N THR A 118 1.72 20.77 -3.33
CA THR A 118 1.74 19.30 -3.26
C THR A 118 3.09 18.79 -3.75
N GLN A 119 3.93 18.36 -2.81
CA GLN A 119 5.23 17.72 -3.10
C GLN A 119 5.10 16.38 -3.83
N THR A 120 3.89 15.95 -4.16
CA THR A 120 3.63 14.66 -4.80
C THR A 120 3.78 14.80 -6.31
N ILE A 121 4.63 13.98 -6.89
CA ILE A 121 4.84 13.95 -8.34
C ILE A 121 3.56 13.42 -9.01
N VAL A 122 3.06 14.15 -10.01
CA VAL A 122 1.81 13.81 -10.73
C VAL A 122 1.81 12.34 -11.20
N LEU A 123 2.96 11.85 -11.65
CA LEU A 123 3.09 10.48 -12.15
C LEU A 123 3.02 9.43 -11.02
N GLU A 124 3.54 9.76 -9.84
CA GLU A 124 3.38 8.93 -8.64
C GLU A 124 1.90 8.80 -8.26
N THR A 125 1.17 9.93 -8.23
CA THR A 125 -0.27 9.93 -7.95
C THR A 125 -1.04 9.11 -8.98
N PHE A 126 -0.71 9.26 -10.27
CA PHE A 126 -1.31 8.47 -11.35
C PHE A 126 -1.07 6.96 -11.14
N LEU A 127 0.16 6.54 -10.88
CA LEU A 127 0.47 5.13 -10.67
C LEU A 127 -0.13 4.59 -9.36
N ASN A 128 -0.30 5.42 -8.33
CA ASN A 128 -1.05 5.03 -7.13
C ASN A 128 -2.52 4.73 -7.44
N ILE A 129 -3.17 5.54 -8.27
CA ILE A 129 -4.55 5.28 -8.71
C ILE A 129 -4.60 4.01 -9.56
N VAL A 130 -3.64 3.80 -10.45
CA VAL A 130 -3.52 2.57 -11.25
C VAL A 130 -3.33 1.35 -10.35
N ALA A 131 -2.44 1.42 -9.34
CA ALA A 131 -2.23 0.34 -8.37
C ALA A 131 -3.53 -0.04 -7.66
N LEU A 132 -4.26 0.96 -7.17
CA LEU A 132 -5.54 0.75 -6.52
C LEU A 132 -6.55 0.10 -7.46
N THR A 133 -6.65 0.61 -8.69
CA THR A 133 -7.54 0.05 -9.72
C THR A 133 -7.21 -1.42 -10.01
N VAL A 134 -5.92 -1.75 -10.12
CA VAL A 134 -5.46 -3.12 -10.35
C VAL A 134 -5.84 -4.03 -9.18
N ILE A 135 -5.65 -3.61 -7.93
CA ILE A 135 -6.03 -4.38 -6.74
C ILE A 135 -7.53 -4.76 -6.79
N PHE A 136 -8.39 -3.82 -7.19
CA PHE A 136 -9.83 -4.09 -7.27
C PHE A 136 -10.22 -4.91 -8.51
N LEU A 137 -9.59 -4.69 -9.67
CA LEU A 137 -9.88 -5.43 -10.91
C LEU A 137 -9.38 -6.88 -10.89
N THR A 138 -8.33 -7.16 -10.13
CA THR A 138 -7.74 -8.51 -10.02
C THR A 138 -8.20 -9.26 -8.78
N ASP A 139 -9.23 -8.78 -8.09
CA ASP A 139 -9.79 -9.37 -6.86
C ASP A 139 -8.80 -9.53 -5.70
N LEU A 140 -7.65 -8.85 -5.75
CA LEU A 140 -6.66 -8.86 -4.66
C LEU A 140 -7.21 -8.29 -3.35
N HIS A 141 -8.25 -7.45 -3.42
CA HIS A 141 -8.96 -6.97 -2.23
C HIS A 141 -9.65 -8.10 -1.45
N HIS A 142 -10.14 -9.15 -2.10
CA HIS A 142 -10.64 -10.35 -1.42
C HIS A 142 -9.51 -11.09 -0.71
N LEU A 143 -8.32 -11.16 -1.33
CA LEU A 143 -7.14 -11.77 -0.72
C LEU A 143 -6.71 -11.03 0.55
N MET A 144 -6.78 -9.69 0.54
CA MET A 144 -6.52 -8.84 1.71
C MET A 144 -7.48 -9.17 2.86
N LEU A 145 -8.77 -9.30 2.57
CA LEU A 145 -9.78 -9.65 3.56
C LEU A 145 -9.58 -11.08 4.08
N SER A 146 -9.26 -12.04 3.20
CA SER A 146 -8.95 -13.42 3.58
C SER A 146 -7.74 -13.47 4.52
N ALA A 147 -6.68 -12.71 4.24
CA ALA A 147 -5.50 -12.64 5.12
C ALA A 147 -5.85 -12.14 6.54
N VAL A 148 -6.81 -11.20 6.66
CA VAL A 148 -7.29 -10.77 7.98
C VAL A 148 -8.08 -11.88 8.69
N VAL A 149 -8.90 -12.65 7.98
CA VAL A 149 -9.63 -13.79 8.55
C VAL A 149 -8.66 -14.89 8.99
N ASP A 150 -7.74 -15.28 8.11
CA ASP A 150 -6.76 -16.33 8.37
C ASP A 150 -5.78 -15.96 9.49
N SER A 151 -5.60 -14.66 9.75
CA SER A 151 -4.79 -14.18 10.86
C SER A 151 -5.28 -14.64 12.24
N TYR A 152 -6.56 -15.02 12.38
CA TYR A 152 -7.07 -15.59 13.64
C TYR A 152 -6.52 -16.99 13.92
N HIS A 153 -6.12 -17.72 12.87
CA HIS A 153 -5.43 -19.02 12.99
C HIS A 153 -3.95 -18.82 13.31
N LEU A 154 -3.30 -17.83 12.68
CA LEU A 154 -1.88 -17.53 12.89
C LEU A 154 -1.63 -16.87 14.26
N PHE A 155 -2.51 -15.99 14.68
CA PHE A 155 -2.43 -15.20 15.91
C PHE A 155 -3.75 -15.31 16.68
N PRO A 156 -3.98 -16.41 17.43
CA PRO A 156 -5.17 -16.58 18.24
C PRO A 156 -5.27 -15.51 19.32
N VAL A 157 -6.51 -15.09 19.63
CA VAL A 157 -6.77 -14.08 20.68
C VAL A 157 -6.23 -14.54 22.02
N GLY A 158 -5.47 -13.69 22.69
CA GLY A 158 -4.85 -14.00 23.99
C GLY A 158 -3.51 -14.71 23.91
N SER A 159 -3.00 -15.02 22.72
CA SER A 159 -1.62 -15.48 22.54
C SER A 159 -0.62 -14.36 22.81
N THR A 160 0.60 -14.71 23.19
CA THR A 160 1.70 -13.75 23.32
C THR A 160 2.09 -13.23 21.93
N LEU A 161 2.10 -11.90 21.77
CA LEU A 161 2.46 -11.27 20.50
C LEU A 161 3.94 -11.53 20.17
N PRO A 162 4.25 -12.06 18.98
CA PRO A 162 5.62 -12.31 18.54
C PRO A 162 6.25 -11.01 17.98
N TRP A 163 6.55 -10.05 18.84
CA TRP A 163 7.08 -8.74 18.46
C TRP A 163 8.33 -8.82 17.58
N GLY A 164 9.21 -9.81 17.83
CA GLY A 164 10.42 -10.02 17.04
C GLY A 164 10.10 -10.42 15.60
N ASP A 165 9.11 -11.29 15.41
CA ASP A 165 8.69 -11.73 14.08
C ASP A 165 7.97 -10.60 13.35
N PHE A 166 7.10 -9.86 14.02
CA PHE A 166 6.44 -8.67 13.41
C PHE A 166 7.45 -7.64 12.92
N ALA A 167 8.46 -7.31 13.74
CA ALA A 167 9.50 -6.36 13.33
C ALA A 167 10.32 -6.88 12.15
N LYS A 168 10.62 -8.18 12.14
CA LYS A 168 11.34 -8.84 11.04
C LYS A 168 10.52 -8.84 9.76
N ASP A 169 9.24 -9.22 9.81
CA ASP A 169 8.36 -9.28 8.65
C ASP A 169 8.15 -7.89 8.04
N VAL A 170 7.91 -6.86 8.88
CA VAL A 170 7.81 -5.46 8.43
C VAL A 170 9.10 -5.01 7.75
N SER A 171 10.27 -5.26 8.37
CA SER A 171 11.56 -4.88 7.82
C SER A 171 11.86 -5.59 6.51
N GLN A 172 11.55 -6.89 6.42
CA GLN A 172 11.75 -7.68 5.21
C GLN A 172 10.81 -7.22 4.09
N THR A 173 9.51 -7.07 4.38
CA THR A 173 8.53 -6.57 3.41
C THR A 173 8.89 -5.18 2.90
N LEU A 174 9.39 -4.30 3.78
CA LEU A 174 9.86 -2.98 3.40
C LEU A 174 11.04 -3.06 2.43
N ASN A 175 12.07 -3.86 2.76
CA ASN A 175 13.21 -4.09 1.88
C ASN A 175 12.77 -4.63 0.52
N ASP A 176 11.91 -5.64 0.50
CA ASP A 176 11.44 -6.27 -0.73
C ASP A 176 10.59 -5.31 -1.58
N SER A 177 9.80 -4.44 -0.93
CA SER A 177 9.03 -3.38 -1.60
C SER A 177 9.93 -2.33 -2.23
N PHE A 178 11.01 -1.93 -1.56
CA PHE A 178 12.04 -1.05 -2.14
C PHE A 178 12.70 -1.71 -3.35
N VAL A 179 13.17 -2.94 -3.21
CA VAL A 179 13.80 -3.68 -4.31
C VAL A 179 12.85 -3.82 -5.50
N MET A 180 11.57 -4.10 -5.24
CA MET A 180 10.57 -4.23 -6.29
C MET A 180 10.27 -2.89 -6.96
N GLY A 181 10.12 -1.80 -6.19
CA GLY A 181 9.94 -0.46 -6.72
C GLY A 181 11.10 -0.01 -7.60
N PHE A 182 12.34 -0.29 -7.20
CA PHE A 182 13.52 -0.05 -8.03
C PHE A 182 13.56 -0.92 -9.28
N LYS A 183 13.18 -2.20 -9.21
CA LYS A 183 13.10 -3.08 -10.39
C LYS A 183 12.10 -2.56 -11.39
N ILE A 184 10.89 -2.18 -10.94
CA ILE A 184 9.85 -1.62 -11.80
C ILE A 184 10.30 -0.26 -12.37
N GLY A 185 10.97 0.58 -11.57
CA GLY A 185 11.48 1.89 -11.97
C GLY A 185 12.78 1.87 -12.77
N SER A 186 13.46 0.71 -12.88
CA SER A 186 14.79 0.60 -13.49
C SER A 186 14.90 1.13 -14.94
N PRO A 187 13.92 0.95 -15.84
CA PRO A 187 14.00 1.50 -17.20
C PRO A 187 14.04 3.04 -17.19
N PHE A 188 13.40 3.69 -16.22
CA PHE A 188 13.42 5.14 -16.08
C PHE A 188 14.78 5.64 -15.57
N ILE A 189 15.42 4.91 -14.66
CA ILE A 189 16.77 5.22 -14.19
C ILE A 189 17.77 5.14 -15.37
N ALA A 190 17.70 4.06 -16.14
CA ALA A 190 18.54 3.89 -17.34
C ALA A 190 18.29 5.01 -18.36
N PHE A 191 17.02 5.33 -18.63
CA PHE A 191 16.64 6.44 -19.51
C PHE A 191 17.25 7.76 -19.03
N THR A 192 17.14 8.08 -17.74
CA THR A 192 17.67 9.32 -17.15
C THR A 192 19.16 9.47 -17.40
N ILE A 193 19.94 8.42 -17.16
CA ILE A 193 21.38 8.42 -17.36
C ILE A 193 21.73 8.66 -18.84
N VAL A 194 21.12 7.90 -19.74
CA VAL A 194 21.37 8.02 -21.20
C VAL A 194 20.96 9.41 -21.70
N PHE A 195 19.80 9.91 -21.24
CA PHE A 195 19.30 11.24 -21.63
C PHE A 195 20.25 12.36 -21.23
N TYR A 196 20.68 12.38 -19.94
CA TYR A 196 21.57 13.44 -19.46
C TYR A 196 22.99 13.35 -20.04
N VAL A 197 23.51 12.15 -20.31
CA VAL A 197 24.77 11.98 -21.04
C VAL A 197 24.64 12.56 -22.45
N GLY A 198 23.55 12.23 -23.16
CA GLY A 198 23.27 12.79 -24.49
C GLY A 198 23.17 14.32 -24.48
N MET A 199 22.43 14.88 -23.52
CA MET A 199 22.30 16.33 -23.38
C MET A 199 23.63 17.01 -23.02
N GLY A 200 24.47 16.36 -22.22
CA GLY A 200 25.83 16.83 -21.92
C GLY A 200 26.74 16.89 -23.16
N LEU A 201 26.61 15.92 -24.08
CA LEU A 201 27.35 15.95 -25.35
C LEU A 201 26.82 17.05 -26.26
N VAL A 202 25.51 17.24 -26.37
CA VAL A 202 24.90 18.32 -27.17
C VAL A 202 25.34 19.69 -26.65
N SER A 203 25.39 19.87 -25.32
CA SER A 203 25.86 21.13 -24.70
C SER A 203 27.28 21.49 -25.07
N ARG A 204 28.14 20.48 -25.23
CA ARG A 204 29.52 20.69 -25.62
C ARG A 204 29.69 21.01 -27.12
N LEU A 205 28.83 20.42 -27.96
CA LEU A 205 28.87 20.60 -29.40
C LEU A 205 28.24 21.93 -29.84
N MET A 206 27.20 22.38 -29.13
CA MET A 206 26.42 23.56 -29.49
C MET A 206 26.22 24.49 -28.27
N PRO A 207 27.28 25.16 -27.78
CA PRO A 207 27.24 25.96 -26.56
C PRO A 207 26.33 27.20 -26.67
N GLN A 208 25.96 27.61 -27.88
CA GLN A 208 25.09 28.74 -28.12
C GLN A 208 23.59 28.44 -27.95
N LEU A 209 23.22 27.16 -27.92
CA LEU A 209 21.83 26.72 -27.68
C LEU A 209 21.52 26.67 -26.18
N ASN A 210 20.40 27.28 -25.81
CA ASN A 210 19.88 27.11 -24.47
C ASN A 210 19.29 25.70 -24.33
N ILE A 211 20.14 24.75 -23.95
CA ILE A 211 19.82 23.31 -23.88
C ILE A 211 18.67 23.03 -22.92
N PHE A 212 18.53 23.84 -21.87
CA PHE A 212 17.48 23.71 -20.89
C PHE A 212 16.07 23.79 -21.54
N PHE A 213 15.86 24.76 -22.45
CA PHE A 213 14.56 24.88 -23.14
C PHE A 213 14.29 23.74 -24.12
N LEU A 214 15.32 23.12 -24.69
CA LEU A 214 15.16 22.01 -25.61
C LEU A 214 14.98 20.69 -24.87
N SER A 215 15.68 20.51 -23.73
CA SER A 215 15.70 19.25 -22.97
C SER A 215 14.36 18.94 -22.33
N LEU A 216 13.66 19.92 -21.75
CA LEU A 216 12.41 19.69 -21.03
C LEU A 216 11.30 19.07 -21.89
N PRO A 217 10.92 19.64 -23.06
CA PRO A 217 9.89 19.02 -23.89
C PRO A 217 10.29 17.65 -24.41
N LEU A 218 11.56 17.49 -24.77
CA LEU A 218 12.09 16.22 -25.28
C LEU A 218 12.10 15.12 -24.19
N GLN A 219 12.50 15.47 -22.98
CA GLN A 219 12.50 14.58 -21.82
C GLN A 219 11.08 14.09 -21.48
N ILE A 220 10.11 15.03 -21.47
CA ILE A 220 8.69 14.69 -21.21
C ILE A 220 8.16 13.76 -22.29
N TYR A 221 8.38 14.07 -23.57
CA TYR A 221 7.88 13.27 -24.68
C TYR A 221 8.45 11.86 -24.68
N LEU A 222 9.77 11.71 -24.54
CA LEU A 222 10.45 10.41 -24.50
C LEU A 222 10.11 9.63 -23.23
N GLY A 223 10.04 10.32 -22.09
CA GLY A 223 9.72 9.70 -20.80
C GLY A 223 8.29 9.17 -20.75
N LEU A 224 7.31 9.90 -21.29
CA LEU A 224 5.93 9.41 -21.41
C LEU A 224 5.81 8.27 -22.43
N GLY A 225 6.57 8.32 -23.53
CA GLY A 225 6.67 7.21 -24.48
C GLY A 225 7.21 5.93 -23.80
N LEU A 226 8.25 6.07 -22.98
CA LEU A 226 8.80 4.97 -22.19
C LEU A 226 7.77 4.43 -21.19
N LEU A 227 7.03 5.32 -20.50
CA LEU A 227 5.97 4.91 -19.58
C LEU A 227 4.90 4.09 -20.31
N PHE A 228 4.45 4.56 -21.47
CA PHE A 228 3.45 3.83 -22.25
C PHE A 228 3.92 2.41 -22.62
N LEU A 229 5.19 2.27 -23.03
CA LEU A 229 5.77 0.98 -23.41
C LEU A 229 5.97 0.04 -22.20
N THR A 230 6.32 0.58 -21.04
CA THR A 230 6.64 -0.23 -19.85
C THR A 230 5.44 -0.49 -18.94
N SER A 231 4.36 0.30 -19.05
CA SER A 231 3.20 0.23 -18.15
C SER A 231 2.56 -1.17 -18.04
N PRO A 232 2.39 -1.99 -19.10
CA PRO A 232 1.81 -3.32 -18.95
C PRO A 232 2.67 -4.23 -18.07
N MET A 233 3.99 -4.15 -18.23
CA MET A 233 4.93 -4.96 -17.43
C MET A 233 4.97 -4.50 -15.97
N MET A 234 4.96 -3.18 -15.73
CA MET A 234 4.90 -2.60 -14.39
C MET A 234 3.68 -3.09 -13.61
N ILE A 235 2.50 -3.07 -14.26
CA ILE A 235 1.24 -3.52 -13.68
C ILE A 235 1.27 -5.02 -13.33
N VAL A 236 1.72 -5.86 -14.26
CA VAL A 236 1.78 -7.31 -14.05
C VAL A 236 2.78 -7.66 -12.93
N TRP A 237 3.93 -7.01 -12.89
CA TRP A 237 4.93 -7.25 -11.84
C TRP A 237 4.42 -6.80 -10.48
N PHE A 238 3.77 -5.65 -10.41
CA PHE A 238 3.15 -5.16 -9.19
C PHE A 238 2.07 -6.13 -8.68
N ALA A 239 1.13 -6.55 -9.55
CA ALA A 239 0.03 -7.43 -9.16
C ALA A 239 0.56 -8.77 -8.61
N ARG A 240 1.53 -9.39 -9.29
CA ARG A 240 2.17 -10.64 -8.83
C ARG A 240 2.93 -10.46 -7.51
N TYR A 241 3.64 -9.35 -7.38
CA TYR A 241 4.38 -9.05 -6.15
C TYR A 241 3.42 -8.86 -4.97
N TYR A 242 2.35 -8.10 -5.17
CA TYR A 242 1.33 -7.84 -4.16
C TYR A 242 0.61 -9.15 -3.74
N GLU A 243 0.21 -9.96 -4.71
CA GLU A 243 -0.39 -11.28 -4.48
C GLU A 243 0.53 -12.20 -3.66
N ASN A 244 1.79 -12.34 -4.07
CA ASN A 244 2.76 -13.19 -3.39
C ASN A 244 3.06 -12.71 -1.96
N GLY A 245 3.11 -11.40 -1.75
CA GLY A 245 3.30 -10.82 -0.42
C GLY A 245 2.13 -11.08 0.53
N LEU A 246 0.90 -11.19 0.02
CA LEU A 246 -0.27 -11.53 0.82
C LEU A 246 -0.39 -13.03 1.08
N ARG A 247 0.02 -13.87 0.12
CA ARG A 247 -0.09 -15.34 0.24
C ARG A 247 0.64 -15.93 1.45
N GLN A 248 1.65 -15.26 1.98
CA GLN A 248 2.37 -15.69 3.19
C GLN A 248 1.48 -15.64 4.45
N PHE A 249 0.38 -14.90 4.44
CA PHE A 249 -0.58 -14.76 5.54
C PHE A 249 -1.86 -15.59 5.32
N LEU A 250 -1.93 -16.36 4.25
CA LEU A 250 -3.05 -17.28 3.95
C LEU A 250 -2.69 -18.69 4.39
N HIS A 251 -3.70 -19.39 4.89
CA HIS A 251 -3.59 -20.77 5.34
C HIS A 251 -4.25 -21.73 4.37
#